data_442464c250c6ea000d23d4e008966786
#
_entry.id   442464c250c6ea000d23d4e008966786
#
_cell.length_a   1.000
_cell.length_b   1.000
_cell.length_c   1.000
_cell.angle_alpha   90.00
_cell.angle_beta   90.00
_cell.angle_gamma   90.00
#
_symmetry.space_group_name_H-M   'P 1'
#
loop_
_entity.id
_entity.type
_entity.pdbx_description
1 polymer ?
#
loop_
_entity_poly.entity_id
_entity_poly.type
_entity_poly.pdbx_seq_one_letter_code
_entity_poly.pdbx_strand_id
1 'polypeptide(L)'
;VNSSTLTRSTATKLLKALVLTAAACSTAGFCNEYKAQVLNQVSENKPNILLIVADDLGYSDIGSFGGEIATPNLDELASDGGSKLTNFHVAPTCSPTRSMLMSGTYNHLAGLGAMAEWVADNQRDKPGYEGYLNDRVAPLPALLKDAGYRTFMAGKWHLGMLDGQGPDSHGFDDSFAMLPGAGDHYSDRGLFPFMAKTPYRENGKPVTLPENFYSTRFYSDKAIQYIDSVIKTKDQPFFGYLAYTAPHWPLQVDKKYSDKYKGKYSGGYEQIKATRLTKLADLGLIHEHATHSAGSGCYPQWQQLSPEEQAKQARMMEIYAGMVDALDENIGRVVQHLKDIGQYDNTLIVFISDNGADARPERGLAEEAKYVQETFDNSMQNIGAANSFVSYGGAWAQVSNTPFSLHKGMVTEGGIRVPAIIHLPNSQAHEKAQTLTEFASVMDLLPTFLDIAGAELPGTEYKGRKILPVVGKSILPYLHGEQDFVHKDEVYGFSVHGRQGLQYNQWKLVRLPAPFGRGKWQLFNLDEDSGETHDVALENPKKLQEMVSRWDTFAASTGVIISDKNVRTPKECLIEQKGILANQHHE
;
A
#
# COMPACT_ATOMS: atom_id res chain seq x y z
N VAL A 1 10.51 -30.92 36.57
CA VAL A 1 11.23 -30.21 37.66
C VAL A 1 12.22 -29.29 37.04
N ASN A 2 12.03 -27.98 37.20
CA ASN A 2 12.87 -26.84 36.87
C ASN A 2 13.18 -26.56 35.39
N SER A 3 12.29 -25.81 34.75
CA SER A 3 12.59 -24.92 33.64
C SER A 3 12.98 -23.54 34.20
N SER A 4 14.24 -23.15 34.06
CA SER A 4 14.73 -21.82 34.43
C SER A 4 14.36 -20.82 33.33
N THR A 5 13.36 -20.00 33.58
CA THR A 5 13.05 -18.78 32.81
C THR A 5 14.19 -17.77 32.99
N LEU A 6 14.96 -17.51 31.96
CA LEU A 6 15.87 -16.37 31.88
C LEU A 6 15.06 -15.08 31.68
N THR A 7 15.06 -14.21 32.67
CA THR A 7 14.35 -12.92 32.62
C THR A 7 15.06 -11.93 31.67
N ARG A 8 14.27 -11.04 31.02
CA ARG A 8 14.71 -9.93 30.13
C ARG A 8 15.90 -9.11 30.66
N SER A 9 16.03 -9.01 31.98
CA SER A 9 17.16 -8.35 32.67
C SER A 9 18.52 -8.98 32.35
N THR A 10 18.54 -10.24 31.94
CA THR A 10 19.78 -10.98 31.65
C THR A 10 20.29 -10.70 30.23
N ALA A 11 19.40 -10.55 29.25
CA ALA A 11 19.77 -10.25 27.87
C ALA A 11 20.36 -8.83 27.71
N THR A 12 19.74 -7.82 28.37
CA THR A 12 20.23 -6.43 28.35
C THR A 12 21.56 -6.28 29.14
N LYS A 13 21.75 -7.08 30.17
CA LYS A 13 23.04 -7.13 30.90
C LYS A 13 24.14 -7.84 30.10
N LEU A 14 23.79 -8.85 29.30
CA LEU A 14 24.71 -9.52 28.38
C LEU A 14 25.16 -8.58 27.24
N LEU A 15 24.25 -7.78 26.67
CA LEU A 15 24.59 -6.81 25.60
C LEU A 15 25.49 -5.68 26.14
N LYS A 16 25.22 -5.14 27.34
CA LYS A 16 26.10 -4.15 27.99
C LYS A 16 27.45 -4.72 28.44
N ALA A 17 27.51 -5.99 28.79
CA ALA A 17 28.75 -6.68 29.06
C ALA A 17 29.62 -6.88 27.79
N LEU A 18 28.98 -7.05 26.60
CA LEU A 18 29.68 -7.17 25.32
C LEU A 18 30.44 -5.88 24.95
N VAL A 19 29.85 -4.71 25.19
CA VAL A 19 30.49 -3.43 24.84
C VAL A 19 31.66 -3.10 25.78
N LEU A 20 31.60 -3.58 27.01
CA LEU A 20 32.67 -3.35 28.02
C LEU A 20 33.83 -4.36 27.93
N THR A 21 33.60 -5.58 27.39
CA THR A 21 34.64 -6.59 27.21
C THR A 21 35.41 -6.46 25.90
N ALA A 22 34.87 -5.79 24.88
CA ALA A 22 35.59 -5.49 23.64
C ALA A 22 36.82 -4.58 23.84
N ALA A 23 36.89 -3.85 24.95
CA ALA A 23 38.03 -2.98 25.30
C ALA A 23 39.17 -3.70 26.06
N ALA A 24 39.01 -4.98 26.41
CA ALA A 24 39.98 -5.72 27.25
C ALA A 24 40.54 -7.03 26.65
N CYS A 25 40.15 -7.42 25.41
CA CYS A 25 40.60 -8.67 24.79
C CYS A 25 41.79 -8.47 23.87
N SER A 26 42.98 -8.82 24.36
CA SER A 26 44.25 -8.85 23.58
C SER A 26 44.58 -10.22 22.94
N THR A 27 43.61 -11.15 22.81
CA THR A 27 43.81 -12.44 22.13
C THR A 27 42.71 -12.66 21.07
N ALA A 28 43.10 -12.52 19.80
CA ALA A 28 42.21 -12.56 18.63
C ALA A 28 41.41 -13.88 18.44
N GLY A 29 41.81 -14.98 19.10
CA GLY A 29 41.13 -16.28 19.00
C GLY A 29 39.82 -16.35 19.78
N PHE A 30 39.80 -15.91 21.03
CA PHE A 30 38.61 -15.99 21.88
C PHE A 30 37.49 -15.05 21.44
N CYS A 31 37.83 -13.87 20.90
CA CYS A 31 36.83 -12.93 20.35
C CYS A 31 36.14 -13.47 19.09
N ASN A 32 36.86 -14.22 18.25
CA ASN A 32 36.27 -14.82 17.05
C ASN A 32 35.35 -16.01 17.36
N GLU A 33 35.71 -16.86 18.34
CA GLU A 33 34.88 -17.99 18.76
C GLU A 33 33.59 -17.48 19.47
N TYR A 34 33.74 -16.49 20.34
CA TYR A 34 32.57 -15.88 21.02
C TYR A 34 31.67 -15.14 20.05
N LYS A 35 32.24 -14.38 19.10
CA LYS A 35 31.50 -13.72 18.03
C LYS A 35 30.84 -14.74 17.10
N ALA A 36 31.48 -15.84 16.79
CA ALA A 36 30.90 -16.94 16.02
C ALA A 36 29.80 -17.68 16.79
N GLN A 37 29.94 -17.87 18.12
CA GLN A 37 28.88 -18.46 18.96
C GLN A 37 27.67 -17.54 19.12
N VAL A 38 27.88 -16.23 19.29
CA VAL A 38 26.79 -15.25 19.36
C VAL A 38 26.11 -15.11 17.99
N LEU A 39 26.88 -15.09 16.90
CA LEU A 39 26.35 -15.09 15.53
C LEU A 39 25.61 -16.40 15.21
N ASN A 40 26.07 -17.56 15.70
CA ASN A 40 25.37 -18.83 15.57
C ASN A 40 24.06 -18.87 16.40
N GLN A 41 24.04 -18.30 17.61
CA GLN A 41 22.80 -18.20 18.40
C GLN A 41 21.79 -17.20 17.83
N VAL A 42 22.25 -16.14 17.16
CA VAL A 42 21.39 -15.22 16.39
C VAL A 42 20.93 -15.87 15.07
N SER A 43 21.73 -16.79 14.50
CA SER A 43 21.40 -17.55 13.29
C SER A 43 20.34 -18.63 13.51
N GLU A 44 20.12 -19.09 14.75
CA GLU A 44 19.21 -20.21 15.03
C GLU A 44 17.72 -19.82 15.09
N ASN A 45 17.33 -18.52 15.01
CA ASN A 45 15.92 -18.13 15.10
C ASN A 45 15.59 -16.86 14.30
N LYS A 46 15.81 -16.89 12.99
CA LYS A 46 15.31 -15.80 12.11
C LYS A 46 13.79 -15.74 12.20
N PRO A 47 13.19 -14.55 12.42
CA PRO A 47 11.73 -14.44 12.49
C PRO A 47 11.10 -14.67 11.12
N ASN A 48 9.86 -15.15 11.12
CA ASN A 48 9.01 -15.14 9.94
C ASN A 48 8.64 -13.70 9.55
N ILE A 49 8.30 -13.50 8.30
CA ILE A 49 7.84 -12.21 7.76
C ILE A 49 6.51 -12.43 7.04
N LEU A 50 5.47 -11.75 7.51
CA LEU A 50 4.16 -11.72 6.86
C LEU A 50 3.86 -10.29 6.40
N LEU A 51 3.89 -10.06 5.10
CA LEU A 51 3.51 -8.79 4.47
C LEU A 51 2.08 -8.88 3.95
N ILE A 52 1.20 -8.04 4.47
CA ILE A 52 -0.21 -7.97 4.12
C ILE A 52 -0.46 -6.65 3.39
N VAL A 53 -1.00 -6.73 2.17
CA VAL A 53 -1.29 -5.55 1.36
C VAL A 53 -2.76 -5.53 0.97
N ALA A 54 -3.46 -4.47 1.38
CA ALA A 54 -4.79 -4.13 0.89
C ALA A 54 -4.70 -3.38 -0.44
N ASP A 55 -5.74 -3.44 -1.26
CA ASP A 55 -5.83 -2.84 -2.60
C ASP A 55 -6.86 -1.71 -2.58
N ASP A 56 -6.42 -0.47 -2.75
CA ASP A 56 -7.26 0.74 -2.75
C ASP A 56 -7.90 1.10 -1.39
N LEU A 57 -7.30 0.73 -0.28
CA LEU A 57 -7.80 1.10 1.05
C LEU A 57 -7.38 2.54 1.39
N GLY A 58 -8.34 3.38 1.73
CA GLY A 58 -8.09 4.78 2.12
C GLY A 58 -7.44 4.91 3.49
N TYR A 59 -6.77 6.05 3.72
CA TYR A 59 -6.00 6.33 4.93
C TYR A 59 -6.82 6.18 6.22
N SER A 60 -8.06 6.68 6.23
CA SER A 60 -8.91 6.68 7.43
C SER A 60 -10.03 5.63 7.38
N ASP A 61 -9.86 4.53 6.64
CA ASP A 61 -10.89 3.49 6.57
C ASP A 61 -10.83 2.48 7.72
N ILE A 62 -9.71 2.36 8.44
CA ILE A 62 -9.55 1.44 9.58
C ILE A 62 -9.63 2.18 10.92
N GLY A 63 -10.06 1.48 11.97
CA GLY A 63 -10.35 2.07 13.28
C GLY A 63 -9.14 2.77 13.90
N SER A 64 -7.96 2.15 13.87
CA SER A 64 -6.70 2.71 14.39
C SER A 64 -6.21 3.96 13.64
N PHE A 65 -6.79 4.29 12.48
CA PHE A 65 -6.59 5.51 11.69
C PHE A 65 -7.86 6.36 11.57
N GLY A 66 -8.77 6.27 12.55
CA GLY A 66 -9.94 7.15 12.69
C GLY A 66 -11.20 6.70 11.93
N GLY A 67 -11.20 5.53 11.31
CA GLY A 67 -12.34 4.95 10.60
C GLY A 67 -13.52 4.59 11.51
N GLU A 68 -14.70 4.56 10.92
CA GLU A 68 -15.91 4.05 11.58
C GLU A 68 -16.21 2.59 11.20
N ILE A 69 -15.44 2.02 10.26
CA ILE A 69 -15.55 0.64 9.84
C ILE A 69 -14.93 -0.25 10.93
N ALA A 70 -15.55 -1.37 11.21
CA ALA A 70 -15.05 -2.30 12.23
C ALA A 70 -13.82 -3.07 11.69
N THR A 71 -12.66 -2.82 12.32
CA THR A 71 -11.39 -3.48 11.98
C THR A 71 -10.65 -3.95 13.23
N PRO A 72 -11.31 -4.77 14.10
CA PRO A 72 -10.76 -5.12 15.41
C PRO A 72 -9.42 -5.86 15.34
N ASN A 73 -9.16 -6.64 14.30
CA ASN A 73 -7.92 -7.40 14.17
C ASN A 73 -6.73 -6.51 13.77
N LEU A 74 -6.95 -5.55 12.86
CA LEU A 74 -5.94 -4.54 12.52
C LEU A 74 -5.71 -3.56 13.67
N ASP A 75 -6.76 -3.20 14.39
CA ASP A 75 -6.67 -2.32 15.57
C ASP A 75 -5.92 -3.02 16.71
N GLU A 76 -6.09 -4.34 16.90
CA GLU A 76 -5.31 -5.14 17.83
C GLU A 76 -3.83 -5.16 17.42
N LEU A 77 -3.51 -5.44 16.15
CA LEU A 77 -2.13 -5.42 15.65
C LEU A 77 -1.45 -4.06 15.87
N ALA A 78 -2.20 -2.96 15.74
CA ALA A 78 -1.68 -1.61 15.95
C ALA A 78 -1.49 -1.27 17.44
N SER A 79 -2.24 -1.91 18.36
CA SER A 79 -2.24 -1.61 19.80
C SER A 79 -1.46 -2.62 20.64
N ASP A 80 -1.28 -3.84 20.21
CA ASP A 80 -0.57 -4.92 20.91
C ASP A 80 0.94 -4.88 20.62
N GLY A 81 1.63 -3.83 21.05
CA GLY A 81 3.05 -3.62 20.81
C GLY A 81 3.39 -3.24 19.35
N GLY A 82 2.40 -3.00 18.53
CA GLY A 82 2.59 -2.58 17.15
C GLY A 82 2.92 -1.11 17.00
N SER A 83 3.43 -0.73 15.84
CA SER A 83 3.75 0.65 15.46
C SER A 83 2.87 1.09 14.30
N LYS A 84 2.17 2.22 14.45
CA LYS A 84 1.48 2.91 13.35
C LYS A 84 2.44 3.89 12.71
N LEU A 85 2.66 3.78 11.41
CA LEU A 85 3.41 4.76 10.62
C LEU A 85 2.40 5.67 9.93
N THR A 86 2.24 6.88 10.44
CA THR A 86 1.21 7.81 9.98
C THR A 86 1.65 8.66 8.79
N ASN A 87 2.93 8.57 8.43
CA ASN A 87 3.54 9.28 7.31
C ASN A 87 4.21 8.30 6.33
N PHE A 88 3.51 7.19 6.02
CA PHE A 88 3.99 6.14 5.13
C PHE A 88 3.50 6.37 3.71
N HIS A 89 4.44 6.40 2.75
CA HIS A 89 4.17 6.77 1.38
C HIS A 89 4.40 5.63 0.39
N VAL A 90 3.54 5.59 -0.62
CA VAL A 90 3.54 4.63 -1.72
C VAL A 90 3.48 5.36 -3.07
N ALA A 91 3.53 4.65 -4.19
CA ALA A 91 3.23 5.27 -5.48
C ALA A 91 1.72 5.54 -5.63
N PRO A 92 1.31 6.45 -6.54
CA PRO A 92 -0.10 6.83 -6.67
C PRO A 92 -1.03 5.72 -7.21
N THR A 93 -0.49 4.57 -7.63
CA THR A 93 -1.25 3.45 -8.24
C THR A 93 -0.62 2.10 -7.93
N CYS A 94 -1.41 1.02 -8.07
CA CYS A 94 -1.10 -0.34 -7.61
C CYS A 94 0.24 -0.90 -8.13
N SER A 95 0.40 -1.14 -9.45
CA SER A 95 1.61 -1.81 -9.95
C SER A 95 2.89 -0.98 -9.79
N PRO A 96 2.90 0.36 -9.90
CA PRO A 96 4.01 1.19 -9.47
C PRO A 96 4.42 0.94 -8.01
N THR A 97 3.48 0.98 -7.07
CA THR A 97 3.76 0.68 -5.66
C THR A 97 4.31 -0.73 -5.46
N ARG A 98 3.65 -1.73 -6.08
CA ARG A 98 4.08 -3.14 -5.96
C ARG A 98 5.47 -3.36 -6.53
N SER A 99 5.86 -2.63 -7.58
CA SER A 99 7.22 -2.68 -8.13
C SER A 99 8.26 -2.05 -7.18
N MET A 100 7.92 -0.92 -6.54
CA MET A 100 8.75 -0.30 -5.51
C MET A 100 8.93 -1.22 -4.29
N LEU A 101 7.85 -1.86 -3.85
CA LEU A 101 7.85 -2.84 -2.77
C LEU A 101 8.77 -4.03 -3.06
N MET A 102 8.67 -4.59 -4.27
CA MET A 102 9.45 -5.78 -4.66
C MET A 102 10.90 -5.47 -5.01
N SER A 103 11.27 -4.23 -5.24
CA SER A 103 12.62 -3.85 -5.70
C SER A 103 13.38 -2.93 -4.75
N GLY A 104 12.69 -2.27 -3.80
CA GLY A 104 13.30 -1.25 -2.94
C GLY A 104 13.80 -0.02 -3.70
N THR A 105 13.33 0.20 -4.95
CA THR A 105 13.70 1.35 -5.78
C THR A 105 12.49 1.95 -6.49
N TYR A 106 12.67 3.10 -7.17
CA TYR A 106 11.58 3.78 -7.86
C TYR A 106 10.97 2.94 -8.98
N ASN A 107 9.66 3.00 -9.10
CA ASN A 107 8.87 2.31 -10.12
C ASN A 107 9.34 2.58 -11.56
N HIS A 108 9.81 3.80 -11.86
CA HIS A 108 10.40 4.18 -13.15
C HIS A 108 11.71 3.42 -13.46
N LEU A 109 12.41 2.94 -12.45
CA LEU A 109 13.60 2.11 -12.61
C LEU A 109 13.25 0.62 -12.67
N ALA A 110 12.16 0.23 -12.03
CA ALA A 110 11.71 -1.15 -11.89
C ALA A 110 10.79 -1.65 -13.04
N GLY A 111 10.52 -0.81 -14.05
CA GLY A 111 9.74 -1.21 -15.24
C GLY A 111 8.28 -0.78 -15.24
N LEU A 112 7.83 -0.12 -14.19
CA LEU A 112 6.43 0.26 -13.98
C LEU A 112 6.28 1.77 -13.71
N GLY A 113 6.94 2.59 -14.52
CA GLY A 113 6.74 4.04 -14.56
C GLY A 113 5.29 4.45 -14.85
N ALA A 114 4.52 3.53 -15.42
CA ALA A 114 3.06 3.54 -15.52
C ALA A 114 2.53 2.12 -15.32
N MET A 115 1.25 1.96 -14.99
CA MET A 115 0.60 0.63 -15.07
C MET A 115 0.58 0.16 -16.52
N ALA A 116 0.74 -1.14 -16.76
CA ALA A 116 0.80 -1.73 -18.11
C ALA A 116 -0.38 -1.32 -19.00
N GLU A 117 -1.58 -1.23 -18.41
CA GLU A 117 -2.83 -0.86 -19.06
C GLU A 117 -2.90 0.63 -19.47
N TRP A 118 -2.03 1.46 -18.89
CA TRP A 118 -2.06 2.92 -19.02
C TRP A 118 -0.77 3.54 -19.53
N VAL A 119 0.14 2.74 -20.10
CA VAL A 119 1.35 3.24 -20.76
C VAL A 119 0.95 4.14 -21.93
N ALA A 120 1.38 5.40 -21.90
CA ALA A 120 1.11 6.36 -22.96
C ALA A 120 1.98 6.09 -24.20
N ASP A 121 1.58 6.61 -25.37
CA ASP A 121 2.29 6.35 -26.61
C ASP A 121 3.73 6.86 -26.57
N ASN A 122 3.97 8.02 -25.91
CA ASN A 122 5.32 8.56 -25.73
C ASN A 122 6.18 7.80 -24.70
N GLN A 123 5.57 6.93 -23.91
CA GLN A 123 6.23 6.06 -22.91
C GLN A 123 6.48 4.64 -23.44
N ARG A 124 5.74 4.22 -24.48
CA ARG A 124 5.81 2.88 -25.05
C ARG A 124 7.23 2.54 -25.50
N ASP A 125 7.67 1.32 -25.17
CA ASP A 125 9.00 0.79 -25.51
C ASP A 125 10.17 1.63 -24.92
N LYS A 126 9.92 2.43 -23.90
CA LYS A 126 10.96 3.17 -23.20
C LYS A 126 11.40 2.41 -21.95
N PRO A 127 12.72 2.47 -21.60
CA PRO A 127 13.21 1.91 -20.34
C PRO A 127 12.46 2.47 -19.13
N GLY A 128 11.99 1.59 -18.25
CA GLY A 128 11.18 1.95 -17.08
C GLY A 128 9.67 1.92 -17.31
N TYR A 129 9.24 1.66 -18.54
CA TYR A 129 7.82 1.57 -18.92
C TYR A 129 7.49 0.24 -19.61
N GLU A 130 8.22 -0.81 -19.23
CA GLU A 130 8.05 -2.17 -19.77
C GLU A 130 6.68 -2.77 -19.43
N GLY A 131 6.02 -2.27 -18.36
CA GLY A 131 4.71 -2.76 -17.90
C GLY A 131 4.80 -4.03 -17.05
N TYR A 132 6.00 -4.44 -16.65
CA TYR A 132 6.25 -5.56 -15.73
C TYR A 132 7.53 -5.30 -14.92
N LEU A 133 7.70 -6.03 -13.81
CA LEU A 133 8.91 -5.96 -12.99
C LEU A 133 10.11 -6.46 -13.80
N ASN A 134 10.99 -5.54 -14.16
CA ASN A 134 12.08 -5.80 -15.10
C ASN A 134 13.31 -6.43 -14.44
N ASP A 135 14.21 -6.94 -15.28
CA ASP A 135 15.43 -7.61 -14.84
C ASP A 135 16.54 -6.66 -14.33
N ARG A 136 16.29 -5.34 -14.31
CA ARG A 136 17.25 -4.37 -13.77
C ARG A 136 17.22 -4.25 -12.25
N VAL A 137 16.36 -4.99 -11.57
CA VAL A 137 16.24 -5.01 -10.11
C VAL A 137 16.39 -6.43 -9.57
N ALA A 138 16.73 -6.56 -8.30
CA ALA A 138 16.71 -7.83 -7.58
C ALA A 138 15.40 -7.94 -6.79
N PRO A 139 14.54 -8.94 -7.07
CA PRO A 139 13.24 -9.06 -6.42
C PRO A 139 13.38 -9.46 -4.94
N LEU A 140 12.65 -8.80 -4.05
CA LEU A 140 12.61 -9.07 -2.62
C LEU A 140 12.45 -10.56 -2.26
N PRO A 141 11.51 -11.33 -2.88
CA PRO A 141 11.38 -12.75 -2.54
C PRO A 141 12.62 -13.56 -2.91
N ALA A 142 13.28 -13.21 -4.02
CA ALA A 142 14.51 -13.89 -4.42
C ALA A 142 15.67 -13.61 -3.45
N LEU A 143 15.78 -12.39 -2.93
CA LEU A 143 16.78 -12.02 -1.93
C LEU A 143 16.52 -12.73 -0.59
N LEU A 144 15.28 -12.78 -0.13
CA LEU A 144 14.91 -13.49 1.10
C LEU A 144 15.08 -15.01 0.94
N LYS A 145 14.80 -15.58 -0.23
CA LYS A 145 15.08 -16.98 -0.54
C LYS A 145 16.59 -17.28 -0.43
N ASP A 146 17.43 -16.41 -0.97
CA ASP A 146 18.89 -16.54 -0.85
C ASP A 146 19.37 -16.38 0.62
N ALA A 147 18.59 -15.63 1.44
CA ALA A 147 18.78 -15.52 2.89
C ALA A 147 18.24 -16.72 3.68
N GLY A 148 17.71 -17.75 3.02
CA GLY A 148 17.25 -19.00 3.64
C GLY A 148 15.75 -19.07 3.97
N TYR A 149 14.96 -18.09 3.55
CA TYR A 149 13.51 -18.11 3.74
C TYR A 149 12.80 -19.02 2.73
N ARG A 150 11.75 -19.71 3.17
CA ARG A 150 10.73 -20.25 2.27
C ARG A 150 9.77 -19.12 1.89
N THR A 151 9.56 -18.90 0.60
CA THR A 151 8.81 -17.75 0.13
C THR A 151 7.50 -18.17 -0.49
N PHE A 152 6.40 -17.50 -0.12
CA PHE A 152 5.11 -17.74 -0.73
C PHE A 152 4.30 -16.46 -0.95
N MET A 153 3.35 -16.51 -1.90
CA MET A 153 2.37 -15.45 -2.06
C MET A 153 0.96 -15.99 -2.31
N ALA A 154 -0.04 -15.23 -1.86
CA ALA A 154 -1.44 -15.46 -2.20
C ALA A 154 -2.10 -14.11 -2.54
N GLY A 155 -2.70 -14.00 -3.74
CA GLY A 155 -3.48 -12.83 -4.13
C GLY A 155 -3.00 -12.12 -5.39
N LYS A 156 -3.13 -10.79 -5.43
CA LYS A 156 -2.83 -9.94 -6.59
C LYS A 156 -1.33 -9.76 -6.82
N TRP A 157 -0.89 -10.08 -8.04
CA TRP A 157 0.48 -9.84 -8.49
C TRP A 157 0.67 -8.47 -9.14
N HIS A 158 0.05 -8.24 -10.28
CA HIS A 158 0.05 -7.00 -11.06
C HIS A 158 1.44 -6.48 -11.46
N LEU A 159 2.42 -7.36 -11.63
CA LEU A 159 3.81 -7.05 -12.03
C LEU A 159 4.24 -7.80 -13.29
N GLY A 160 3.29 -8.23 -14.10
CA GLY A 160 3.45 -8.93 -15.37
C GLY A 160 2.51 -10.11 -15.50
N MET A 161 2.12 -10.43 -16.74
CA MET A 161 1.12 -11.46 -17.04
C MET A 161 1.63 -12.58 -17.93
N LEU A 162 2.77 -12.39 -18.58
CA LEU A 162 3.35 -13.36 -19.52
C LEU A 162 4.16 -14.44 -18.76
N ASP A 163 4.55 -15.48 -19.47
CA ASP A 163 5.46 -16.49 -18.94
C ASP A 163 6.82 -15.84 -18.61
N GLY A 164 7.39 -16.19 -17.47
CA GLY A 164 8.59 -15.55 -16.94
C GLY A 164 8.37 -14.23 -16.20
N GLN A 165 7.13 -13.73 -16.15
CA GLN A 165 6.79 -12.50 -15.44
C GLN A 165 5.97 -12.75 -14.16
N GLY A 166 5.65 -14.01 -13.85
CA GLY A 166 4.89 -14.41 -12.68
C GLY A 166 5.71 -14.44 -11.38
N PRO A 167 5.06 -14.63 -10.23
CA PRO A 167 5.73 -14.74 -8.93
C PRO A 167 6.76 -15.85 -8.86
N ASP A 168 6.47 -17.00 -9.49
CA ASP A 168 7.34 -18.17 -9.61
C ASP A 168 8.72 -17.83 -10.22
N SER A 169 8.75 -16.89 -11.17
CA SER A 169 9.98 -16.43 -11.83
C SER A 169 10.71 -15.33 -11.03
N HIS A 170 10.08 -14.78 -9.97
CA HIS A 170 10.62 -13.70 -9.15
C HIS A 170 11.00 -14.12 -7.73
N GLY A 171 11.12 -15.44 -7.50
CA GLY A 171 11.69 -15.98 -6.26
C GLY A 171 10.69 -16.54 -5.26
N PHE A 172 9.39 -16.55 -5.56
CA PHE A 172 8.42 -17.28 -4.75
C PHE A 172 8.49 -18.78 -5.01
N ASP A 173 8.59 -19.56 -3.93
CA ASP A 173 8.57 -21.02 -3.97
C ASP A 173 7.18 -21.58 -4.21
N ASP A 174 6.18 -20.93 -3.56
CA ASP A 174 4.77 -21.26 -3.71
C ASP A 174 3.99 -19.98 -4.03
N SER A 175 3.02 -20.08 -4.93
CA SER A 175 2.21 -18.91 -5.30
C SER A 175 0.83 -19.29 -5.77
N PHE A 176 -0.18 -18.58 -5.30
CA PHE A 176 -1.51 -18.50 -5.91
C PHE A 176 -1.77 -17.05 -6.28
N ALA A 177 -1.75 -16.74 -7.57
CA ALA A 177 -1.70 -15.37 -8.05
C ALA A 177 -2.81 -15.02 -9.03
N MET A 178 -3.54 -13.92 -8.76
CA MET A 178 -4.27 -13.15 -9.76
C MET A 178 -3.27 -12.25 -10.50
N LEU A 179 -3.10 -12.42 -11.80
CA LEU A 179 -2.04 -11.70 -12.53
C LEU A 179 -2.38 -10.24 -12.88
N PRO A 180 -3.61 -9.87 -13.30
CA PRO A 180 -3.95 -8.49 -13.70
C PRO A 180 -4.20 -7.58 -12.49
N GLY A 181 -4.48 -6.29 -12.78
CA GLY A 181 -4.74 -5.25 -11.79
C GLY A 181 -6.09 -5.34 -11.10
N ALA A 182 -7.08 -6.03 -11.68
CA ALA A 182 -8.42 -6.17 -11.13
C ALA A 182 -9.04 -7.50 -11.53
N GLY A 183 -9.95 -8.03 -10.73
CA GLY A 183 -10.69 -9.26 -10.97
C GLY A 183 -12.01 -9.29 -10.21
N ASP A 184 -12.95 -10.10 -10.65
CA ASP A 184 -14.18 -10.40 -9.93
C ASP A 184 -13.85 -11.12 -8.62
N HIS A 185 -14.51 -10.75 -7.50
CA HIS A 185 -14.20 -11.32 -6.20
C HIS A 185 -14.75 -12.73 -5.99
N TYR A 186 -15.72 -13.16 -6.82
CA TYR A 186 -16.39 -14.46 -6.68
C TYR A 186 -16.05 -15.45 -7.80
N SER A 187 -15.38 -15.01 -8.87
CA SER A 187 -15.09 -15.86 -10.04
C SER A 187 -13.87 -15.38 -10.84
N ASP A 188 -13.52 -16.12 -11.89
CA ASP A 188 -12.56 -15.70 -12.90
C ASP A 188 -13.20 -14.90 -14.05
N ARG A 189 -14.42 -14.40 -13.89
CA ARG A 189 -15.07 -13.56 -14.90
C ARG A 189 -14.21 -12.33 -15.21
N GLY A 190 -13.99 -12.06 -16.47
CA GLY A 190 -13.33 -10.84 -16.90
C GLY A 190 -14.19 -9.60 -16.65
N LEU A 191 -13.55 -8.54 -16.23
CA LEU A 191 -14.21 -7.26 -15.92
C LEU A 191 -14.29 -6.33 -17.14
N PHE A 192 -13.65 -6.70 -18.24
CA PHE A 192 -13.50 -5.88 -19.43
C PHE A 192 -13.83 -6.66 -20.69
N PRO A 193 -14.37 -6.00 -21.75
CA PRO A 193 -14.75 -6.70 -22.99
C PRO A 193 -13.59 -7.38 -23.71
N PHE A 194 -12.36 -6.91 -23.49
CA PHE A 194 -11.14 -7.49 -24.09
C PHE A 194 -10.53 -8.63 -23.26
N MET A 195 -11.06 -8.90 -22.05
CA MET A 195 -10.57 -9.94 -21.15
C MET A 195 -11.76 -10.80 -20.67
N ALA A 196 -12.04 -11.89 -21.40
CA ALA A 196 -13.16 -12.78 -21.09
C ALA A 196 -13.03 -13.47 -19.72
N LYS A 197 -11.78 -13.74 -19.30
CA LYS A 197 -11.44 -14.36 -18.01
C LYS A 197 -10.25 -13.67 -17.39
N THR A 198 -10.32 -13.48 -16.07
CA THR A 198 -9.20 -13.04 -15.24
C THR A 198 -8.20 -14.19 -15.08
N PRO A 199 -6.94 -14.06 -15.54
CA PRO A 199 -5.96 -15.13 -15.44
C PRO A 199 -5.49 -15.31 -13.99
N TYR A 200 -5.63 -16.54 -13.49
CA TYR A 200 -5.08 -17.02 -12.21
C TYR A 200 -4.04 -18.11 -12.50
N ARG A 201 -2.96 -18.09 -11.72
CA ARG A 201 -1.92 -19.14 -11.74
C ARG A 201 -1.60 -19.63 -10.35
N GLU A 202 -1.35 -20.93 -10.23
CA GLU A 202 -0.75 -21.55 -9.05
C GLU A 202 0.61 -22.13 -9.44
N ASN A 203 1.67 -21.68 -8.79
CA ASN A 203 3.06 -22.07 -9.08
C ASN A 203 3.40 -21.96 -10.59
N GLY A 204 3.07 -20.82 -11.18
CA GLY A 204 3.29 -20.52 -12.60
C GLY A 204 2.32 -21.19 -13.59
N LYS A 205 1.45 -22.11 -13.16
CA LYS A 205 0.53 -22.85 -14.02
C LYS A 205 -0.89 -22.27 -13.93
N PRO A 206 -1.62 -22.16 -15.06
CA PRO A 206 -3.03 -21.78 -15.04
C PRO A 206 -3.84 -22.68 -14.10
N VAL A 207 -4.75 -22.09 -13.33
CA VAL A 207 -5.60 -22.78 -12.37
C VAL A 207 -7.06 -22.40 -12.57
N THR A 208 -7.97 -23.37 -12.33
CA THR A 208 -9.41 -23.13 -12.28
C THR A 208 -9.82 -22.83 -10.83
N LEU A 209 -10.60 -21.76 -10.64
CA LEU A 209 -11.11 -21.39 -9.34
C LEU A 209 -12.21 -22.37 -8.87
N PRO A 210 -12.31 -22.66 -7.56
CA PRO A 210 -13.39 -23.49 -7.02
C PRO A 210 -14.75 -22.77 -7.10
N GLU A 211 -15.85 -23.53 -7.10
CA GLU A 211 -17.22 -22.98 -7.21
C GLU A 211 -17.59 -21.98 -6.10
N ASN A 212 -17.07 -22.17 -4.88
CA ASN A 212 -17.32 -21.30 -3.73
C ASN A 212 -16.22 -20.29 -3.51
N PHE A 213 -15.53 -19.88 -4.57
CA PHE A 213 -14.47 -18.88 -4.51
C PHE A 213 -15.01 -17.54 -4.01
N TYR A 214 -14.30 -16.94 -3.07
CA TYR A 214 -14.37 -15.53 -2.68
C TYR A 214 -12.94 -15.07 -2.39
N SER A 215 -12.43 -14.17 -3.17
CA SER A 215 -10.99 -13.82 -3.23
C SER A 215 -10.39 -13.57 -1.85
N THR A 216 -11.00 -12.72 -1.03
CA THR A 216 -10.50 -12.34 0.29
C THR A 216 -10.33 -13.55 1.22
N ARG A 217 -11.35 -14.43 1.30
CA ARG A 217 -11.27 -15.64 2.08
C ARG A 217 -10.26 -16.62 1.51
N PHE A 218 -10.30 -16.83 0.20
CA PHE A 218 -9.49 -17.84 -0.46
C PHE A 218 -7.99 -17.54 -0.38
N TYR A 219 -7.58 -16.25 -0.47
CA TYR A 219 -6.18 -15.87 -0.30
C TYR A 219 -5.69 -16.13 1.13
N SER A 220 -6.53 -15.90 2.14
CA SER A 220 -6.21 -16.26 3.52
C SER A 220 -6.09 -17.77 3.71
N ASP A 221 -6.99 -18.56 3.11
CA ASP A 221 -6.93 -20.03 3.15
C ASP A 221 -5.63 -20.54 2.51
N LYS A 222 -5.20 -19.95 1.38
CA LYS A 222 -3.92 -20.27 0.73
C LYS A 222 -2.73 -19.87 1.59
N ALA A 223 -2.74 -18.69 2.20
CA ALA A 223 -1.67 -18.25 3.11
C ALA A 223 -1.52 -19.22 4.29
N ILE A 224 -2.62 -19.60 4.94
CA ILE A 224 -2.63 -20.60 6.03
C ILE A 224 -2.07 -21.94 5.54
N GLN A 225 -2.52 -22.42 4.36
CA GLN A 225 -2.01 -23.65 3.76
C GLN A 225 -0.49 -23.61 3.53
N TYR A 226 0.03 -22.48 3.03
CA TYR A 226 1.46 -22.33 2.79
C TYR A 226 2.25 -22.24 4.10
N ILE A 227 1.77 -21.49 5.10
CA ILE A 227 2.36 -21.44 6.45
C ILE A 227 2.47 -22.86 7.02
N ASP A 228 1.40 -23.62 7.00
CA ASP A 228 1.38 -25.03 7.47
C ASP A 228 2.41 -25.89 6.75
N SER A 229 2.58 -25.69 5.44
CA SER A 229 3.53 -26.48 4.66
C SER A 229 4.98 -26.20 5.07
N VAL A 230 5.30 -24.93 5.37
CA VAL A 230 6.64 -24.53 5.82
C VAL A 230 6.91 -25.06 7.23
N ILE A 231 5.99 -24.87 8.17
CA ILE A 231 6.15 -25.30 9.56
C ILE A 231 6.33 -26.82 9.67
N LYS A 232 5.68 -27.62 8.82
CA LYS A 232 5.83 -29.09 8.78
C LYS A 232 7.21 -29.54 8.33
N THR A 233 7.92 -28.74 7.51
CA THR A 233 9.24 -29.10 6.99
C THR A 233 10.41 -28.78 7.94
N LYS A 234 10.12 -28.10 9.08
CA LYS A 234 11.00 -27.73 10.21
C LYS A 234 12.22 -26.86 9.87
N ASP A 235 12.46 -25.90 10.76
CA ASP A 235 13.67 -25.05 10.89
C ASP A 235 13.93 -24.04 9.76
N GLN A 236 12.92 -23.67 8.98
CA GLN A 236 13.06 -22.62 7.97
C GLN A 236 12.06 -21.51 8.22
N PRO A 237 12.48 -20.22 8.31
CA PRO A 237 11.55 -19.10 8.40
C PRO A 237 10.83 -18.92 7.07
N PHE A 238 9.66 -18.31 7.10
CA PHE A 238 8.92 -17.96 5.88
C PHE A 238 8.89 -16.46 5.62
N PHE A 239 8.83 -16.09 4.34
CA PHE A 239 8.34 -14.81 3.85
C PHE A 239 7.01 -15.04 3.12
N GLY A 240 5.92 -14.54 3.69
CA GLY A 240 4.58 -14.58 3.11
C GLY A 240 4.16 -13.21 2.58
N TYR A 241 3.76 -13.14 1.31
CA TYR A 241 3.16 -11.97 0.69
C TYR A 241 1.66 -12.22 0.46
N LEU A 242 0.82 -11.70 1.35
CA LEU A 242 -0.64 -11.81 1.29
C LEU A 242 -1.20 -10.52 0.69
N ALA A 243 -1.45 -10.57 -0.61
CA ALA A 243 -1.82 -9.41 -1.43
C ALA A 243 -3.31 -9.48 -1.78
N TYR A 244 -4.15 -8.93 -0.91
CA TYR A 244 -5.58 -8.92 -1.15
C TYR A 244 -5.96 -8.06 -2.35
N THR A 245 -7.10 -8.38 -2.97
CA THR A 245 -7.78 -7.53 -3.95
C THR A 245 -8.87 -6.67 -3.29
N ALA A 246 -9.21 -6.92 -2.03
CA ALA A 246 -10.15 -6.10 -1.27
C ALA A 246 -9.43 -4.86 -0.68
N PRO A 247 -10.13 -3.72 -0.60
CA PRO A 247 -11.50 -3.41 -1.05
C PRO A 247 -11.62 -2.83 -2.47
N HIS A 248 -10.70 -3.14 -3.40
CA HIS A 248 -10.75 -2.69 -4.80
C HIS A 248 -12.07 -3.08 -5.49
N TRP A 249 -12.57 -2.25 -6.41
CA TRP A 249 -13.74 -2.57 -7.23
C TRP A 249 -13.51 -3.84 -8.10
N PRO A 250 -14.61 -4.54 -8.48
CA PRO A 250 -16.03 -4.29 -8.21
C PRO A 250 -16.34 -4.47 -6.71
N LEU A 251 -17.21 -3.59 -6.18
CA LEU A 251 -17.62 -3.73 -4.78
C LEU A 251 -18.54 -4.93 -4.63
N GLN A 252 -18.01 -6.00 -4.06
CA GLN A 252 -18.69 -7.30 -3.93
C GLN A 252 -18.36 -7.93 -2.57
N VAL A 253 -19.38 -8.23 -1.79
CA VAL A 253 -19.24 -8.90 -0.48
C VAL A 253 -20.53 -9.57 -0.06
N ASP A 254 -20.45 -10.61 0.76
CA ASP A 254 -21.63 -11.25 1.35
C ASP A 254 -22.43 -10.24 2.18
N LYS A 255 -23.76 -10.30 2.06
CA LYS A 255 -24.70 -9.40 2.77
C LYS A 255 -24.48 -9.36 4.28
N LYS A 256 -24.02 -10.46 4.90
CA LYS A 256 -23.71 -10.51 6.34
C LYS A 256 -22.72 -9.41 6.78
N TYR A 257 -21.82 -8.96 5.89
CA TYR A 257 -20.89 -7.86 6.16
C TYR A 257 -21.50 -6.51 5.84
N SER A 258 -22.01 -6.32 4.62
CA SER A 258 -22.55 -5.02 4.20
C SER A 258 -23.80 -4.59 4.99
N ASP A 259 -24.62 -5.54 5.45
CA ASP A 259 -25.82 -5.22 6.21
C ASP A 259 -25.54 -4.77 7.66
N LYS A 260 -24.32 -5.00 8.20
CA LYS A 260 -23.86 -4.38 9.46
C LYS A 260 -23.83 -2.85 9.37
N TYR A 261 -23.63 -2.31 8.17
CA TYR A 261 -23.49 -0.88 7.90
C TYR A 261 -24.75 -0.22 7.36
N LYS A 262 -25.87 -0.95 7.27
CA LYS A 262 -27.12 -0.45 6.70
C LYS A 262 -27.58 0.83 7.36
N GLY A 263 -27.76 1.89 6.55
CA GLY A 263 -28.17 3.21 6.98
C GLY A 263 -27.07 4.08 7.59
N LYS A 264 -25.86 3.56 7.81
CA LYS A 264 -24.78 4.31 8.46
C LYS A 264 -24.28 5.50 7.62
N TYR A 265 -24.40 5.39 6.31
CA TYR A 265 -23.89 6.37 5.35
C TYR A 265 -24.99 7.27 4.74
N SER A 266 -26.21 7.19 5.27
CA SER A 266 -27.36 7.99 4.80
C SER A 266 -27.22 9.51 5.03
N GLY A 267 -26.34 9.92 5.94
CA GLY A 267 -26.01 11.33 6.20
C GLY A 267 -25.01 11.95 5.22
N GLY A 268 -24.41 11.14 4.35
CA GLY A 268 -23.55 11.57 3.25
C GLY A 268 -22.10 11.85 3.59
N TYR A 269 -21.40 12.40 2.61
CA TYR A 269 -19.94 12.55 2.59
C TYR A 269 -19.42 13.43 3.72
N GLU A 270 -20.05 14.60 3.91
CA GLU A 270 -19.59 15.62 4.85
C GLU A 270 -19.73 15.15 6.30
N GLN A 271 -20.83 14.42 6.60
CA GLN A 271 -21.04 13.86 7.94
C GLN A 271 -19.98 12.82 8.31
N ILE A 272 -19.71 11.89 7.41
CA ILE A 272 -18.71 10.83 7.66
C ILE A 272 -17.32 11.44 7.75
N LYS A 273 -16.98 12.37 6.86
CA LYS A 273 -15.71 13.10 6.90
C LYS A 273 -15.52 13.83 8.23
N ALA A 274 -16.51 14.56 8.70
CA ALA A 274 -16.46 15.24 10.00
C ALA A 274 -16.25 14.26 11.16
N THR A 275 -16.94 13.10 11.12
CA THR A 275 -16.75 12.04 12.13
C THR A 275 -15.31 11.51 12.13
N ARG A 276 -14.73 11.27 10.96
CA ARG A 276 -13.35 10.78 10.80
C ARG A 276 -12.33 11.82 11.27
N LEU A 277 -12.53 13.10 10.94
CA LEU A 277 -11.66 14.19 11.41
C LEU A 277 -11.65 14.28 12.94
N THR A 278 -12.82 14.21 13.58
CA THR A 278 -12.91 14.18 15.04
C THR A 278 -12.12 13.02 15.63
N LYS A 279 -12.32 11.81 15.11
CA LYS A 279 -11.58 10.62 15.58
C LYS A 279 -10.06 10.70 15.34
N LEU A 280 -9.63 11.25 14.19
CA LEU A 280 -8.21 11.47 13.93
C LEU A 280 -7.58 12.42 14.93
N ALA A 281 -8.30 13.49 15.32
CA ALA A 281 -7.87 14.42 16.38
C ALA A 281 -7.84 13.73 17.75
N ASP A 282 -8.88 12.96 18.10
CA ASP A 282 -8.95 12.20 19.37
C ASP A 282 -7.80 11.18 19.49
N LEU A 283 -7.37 10.59 18.37
CA LEU A 283 -6.24 9.67 18.30
C LEU A 283 -4.87 10.38 18.25
N GLY A 284 -4.85 11.72 18.19
CA GLY A 284 -3.62 12.51 18.06
C GLY A 284 -2.91 12.34 16.71
N LEU A 285 -3.64 11.90 15.66
CA LEU A 285 -3.09 11.69 14.32
C LEU A 285 -3.11 12.96 13.47
N ILE A 286 -3.91 13.94 13.86
CA ILE A 286 -3.92 15.31 13.31
C ILE A 286 -4.06 16.31 14.47
N HIS A 287 -3.61 17.55 14.25
CA HIS A 287 -3.91 18.62 15.19
C HIS A 287 -5.39 19.03 15.10
N GLU A 288 -6.01 19.43 16.21
CA GLU A 288 -7.41 19.85 16.27
C GLU A 288 -7.77 20.95 15.25
N HIS A 289 -6.79 21.80 14.92
CA HIS A 289 -6.95 22.90 13.95
C HIS A 289 -6.22 22.64 12.63
N ALA A 290 -5.84 21.38 12.35
CA ALA A 290 -5.17 21.06 11.08
C ALA A 290 -6.07 21.40 9.89
N THR A 291 -5.49 22.01 8.86
CA THR A 291 -6.18 22.17 7.59
C THR A 291 -6.43 20.81 6.97
N HIS A 292 -7.60 20.64 6.43
CA HIS A 292 -7.98 19.40 5.74
C HIS A 292 -8.65 19.72 4.41
N SER A 293 -8.41 18.90 3.43
CA SER A 293 -8.97 19.11 2.08
C SER A 293 -10.50 19.21 2.13
N ALA A 294 -11.05 20.29 1.54
CA ALA A 294 -12.48 20.41 1.32
C ALA A 294 -13.01 19.40 0.29
N GLY A 295 -12.11 18.69 -0.38
CA GLY A 295 -12.41 17.84 -1.50
C GLY A 295 -12.29 18.58 -2.84
N SER A 296 -12.40 17.84 -3.93
CA SER A 296 -12.42 18.40 -5.28
C SER A 296 -13.83 18.80 -5.67
N GLY A 297 -14.01 19.99 -6.25
CA GLY A 297 -15.26 20.39 -6.89
C GLY A 297 -15.68 19.56 -8.12
N CYS A 298 -14.87 18.54 -8.45
CA CYS A 298 -15.15 17.59 -9.53
C CYS A 298 -16.26 16.58 -9.19
N TYR A 299 -16.66 16.49 -7.95
CA TYR A 299 -17.66 15.53 -7.50
C TYR A 299 -18.85 16.26 -6.86
N PRO A 300 -20.10 15.80 -7.10
CA PRO A 300 -21.27 16.45 -6.55
C PRO A 300 -21.26 16.42 -5.01
N GLN A 301 -21.72 17.47 -4.39
CA GLN A 301 -22.00 17.48 -2.95
C GLN A 301 -23.22 16.59 -2.66
N TRP A 302 -23.31 16.04 -1.46
CA TRP A 302 -24.39 15.13 -1.09
C TRP A 302 -25.77 15.71 -1.33
N GLN A 303 -25.96 16.99 -1.00
CA GLN A 303 -27.24 17.71 -1.13
C GLN A 303 -27.62 17.99 -2.59
N GLN A 304 -26.72 17.85 -3.53
CA GLN A 304 -26.99 18.01 -4.97
C GLN A 304 -27.54 16.72 -5.60
N LEU A 305 -27.41 15.58 -4.89
CA LEU A 305 -27.89 14.30 -5.34
C LEU A 305 -29.40 14.17 -5.09
N SER A 306 -30.12 13.51 -6.00
CA SER A 306 -31.49 13.08 -5.77
C SER A 306 -31.56 12.06 -4.62
N PRO A 307 -32.74 11.89 -3.95
CA PRO A 307 -32.88 10.88 -2.90
C PRO A 307 -32.55 9.46 -3.36
N GLU A 308 -32.80 9.12 -4.62
CA GLU A 308 -32.46 7.83 -5.19
C GLU A 308 -30.92 7.65 -5.34
N GLU A 309 -30.25 8.68 -5.85
CA GLU A 309 -28.78 8.69 -5.94
C GLU A 309 -28.13 8.64 -4.57
N GLN A 310 -28.63 9.42 -3.58
CA GLN A 310 -28.16 9.36 -2.20
C GLN A 310 -28.28 7.95 -1.61
N ALA A 311 -29.42 7.30 -1.78
CA ALA A 311 -29.65 5.94 -1.32
C ALA A 311 -28.66 4.94 -1.96
N LYS A 312 -28.39 5.11 -3.26
CA LYS A 312 -27.45 4.27 -4.00
C LYS A 312 -26.00 4.51 -3.56
N GLN A 313 -25.60 5.77 -3.42
CA GLN A 313 -24.28 6.15 -2.94
C GLN A 313 -24.03 5.63 -1.51
N ALA A 314 -25.02 5.77 -0.61
CA ALA A 314 -24.96 5.19 0.73
C ALA A 314 -24.77 3.67 0.69
N ARG A 315 -25.55 2.98 -0.17
CA ARG A 315 -25.44 1.53 -0.31
C ARG A 315 -24.07 1.08 -0.83
N MET A 316 -23.48 1.79 -1.79
CA MET A 316 -22.14 1.47 -2.28
C MET A 316 -21.08 1.60 -1.17
N MET A 317 -21.18 2.63 -0.33
CA MET A 317 -20.27 2.76 0.82
C MET A 317 -20.52 1.70 1.90
N GLU A 318 -21.76 1.27 2.12
CA GLU A 318 -22.08 0.13 3.01
C GLU A 318 -21.40 -1.17 2.52
N ILE A 319 -21.38 -1.41 1.21
CA ILE A 319 -20.75 -2.58 0.61
C ILE A 319 -19.23 -2.48 0.74
N TYR A 320 -18.65 -1.30 0.44
CA TYR A 320 -17.23 -1.04 0.65
C TYR A 320 -16.80 -1.29 2.10
N ALA A 321 -17.56 -0.74 3.06
CA ALA A 321 -17.31 -0.98 4.48
C ALA A 321 -17.41 -2.46 4.84
N GLY A 322 -18.36 -3.19 4.25
CA GLY A 322 -18.47 -4.64 4.39
C GLY A 322 -17.28 -5.39 3.79
N MET A 323 -16.68 -4.90 2.70
CA MET A 323 -15.45 -5.50 2.14
C MET A 323 -14.25 -5.29 3.07
N VAL A 324 -14.12 -4.10 3.69
CA VAL A 324 -13.07 -3.82 4.68
C VAL A 324 -13.25 -4.66 5.94
N ASP A 325 -14.48 -4.81 6.45
CA ASP A 325 -14.82 -5.70 7.57
C ASP A 325 -14.46 -7.17 7.25
N ALA A 326 -14.81 -7.64 6.05
CA ALA A 326 -14.45 -8.98 5.58
C ALA A 326 -12.93 -9.16 5.42
N LEU A 327 -12.22 -8.13 4.98
CA LEU A 327 -10.76 -8.12 4.90
C LEU A 327 -10.14 -8.26 6.29
N ASP A 328 -10.58 -7.46 7.26
CA ASP A 328 -10.11 -7.51 8.64
C ASP A 328 -10.37 -8.88 9.29
N GLU A 329 -11.59 -9.45 9.14
CA GLU A 329 -11.90 -10.79 9.64
C GLU A 329 -10.95 -11.85 9.07
N ASN A 330 -10.63 -11.77 7.78
CA ASN A 330 -9.75 -12.73 7.11
C ASN A 330 -8.28 -12.54 7.46
N ILE A 331 -7.82 -11.31 7.70
CA ILE A 331 -6.51 -11.04 8.30
C ILE A 331 -6.45 -11.64 9.71
N GLY A 332 -7.50 -11.42 10.52
CA GLY A 332 -7.62 -11.99 11.86
C GLY A 332 -7.52 -13.52 11.87
N ARG A 333 -8.08 -14.21 10.86
CA ARG A 333 -7.95 -15.68 10.72
C ARG A 333 -6.48 -16.11 10.52
N VAL A 334 -5.71 -15.39 9.71
CA VAL A 334 -4.28 -15.70 9.48
C VAL A 334 -3.47 -15.41 10.75
N VAL A 335 -3.72 -14.27 11.41
CA VAL A 335 -3.06 -13.90 12.66
C VAL A 335 -3.40 -14.90 13.78
N GLN A 336 -4.67 -15.29 13.91
CA GLN A 336 -5.08 -16.30 14.89
C GLN A 336 -4.42 -17.65 14.62
N HIS A 337 -4.31 -18.05 13.35
CA HIS A 337 -3.59 -19.27 12.99
C HIS A 337 -2.12 -19.22 13.44
N LEU A 338 -1.43 -18.10 13.25
CA LEU A 338 -0.05 -17.91 13.77
C LEU A 338 0.01 -18.03 15.30
N LYS A 339 -0.99 -17.50 16.02
CA LYS A 339 -1.13 -17.65 17.49
C LYS A 339 -1.33 -19.12 17.87
N ASP A 340 -2.23 -19.83 17.19
CA ASP A 340 -2.57 -21.24 17.47
C ASP A 340 -1.39 -22.20 17.26
N ILE A 341 -0.53 -21.92 16.28
CA ILE A 341 0.69 -22.72 16.01
C ILE A 341 1.94 -22.20 16.73
N GLY A 342 1.80 -21.17 17.59
CA GLY A 342 2.89 -20.60 18.39
C GLY A 342 3.95 -19.85 17.58
N GLN A 343 3.59 -19.31 16.42
CA GLN A 343 4.50 -18.56 15.54
C GLN A 343 4.28 -17.04 15.58
N TYR A 344 3.20 -16.55 16.19
CA TYR A 344 2.89 -15.12 16.25
C TYR A 344 4.04 -14.29 16.85
N ASP A 345 4.55 -14.73 17.99
CA ASP A 345 5.66 -14.07 18.71
C ASP A 345 7.00 -14.07 17.95
N ASN A 346 7.13 -14.91 16.93
CA ASN A 346 8.31 -15.00 16.07
C ASN A 346 8.01 -14.51 14.64
N THR A 347 7.00 -13.69 14.44
CA THR A 347 6.63 -13.19 13.11
C THR A 347 6.61 -11.67 13.09
N LEU A 348 7.37 -11.06 12.16
CA LEU A 348 7.14 -9.69 11.74
C LEU A 348 5.86 -9.64 10.90
N ILE A 349 4.89 -8.84 11.30
CA ILE A 349 3.67 -8.61 10.52
C ILE A 349 3.64 -7.15 10.08
N VAL A 350 3.53 -6.93 8.76
CA VAL A 350 3.40 -5.60 8.17
C VAL A 350 2.10 -5.53 7.40
N PHE A 351 1.28 -4.52 7.70
CA PHE A 351 0.06 -4.20 6.95
C PHE A 351 0.18 -2.83 6.30
N ILE A 352 -0.14 -2.74 5.00
CA ILE A 352 -0.19 -1.49 4.24
C ILE A 352 -1.34 -1.51 3.22
N SER A 353 -1.72 -0.34 2.68
CA SER A 353 -2.43 -0.23 1.39
C SER A 353 -1.45 0.05 0.26
N ASP A 354 -1.75 -0.37 -0.97
CA ASP A 354 -0.87 -0.11 -2.13
C ASP A 354 -1.04 1.27 -2.76
N ASN A 355 -2.13 1.97 -2.49
CA ASN A 355 -2.37 3.39 -2.81
C ASN A 355 -3.59 3.89 -2.02
N GLY A 356 -3.87 5.18 -2.12
CA GLY A 356 -5.11 5.72 -1.58
C GLY A 356 -6.36 5.18 -2.28
N ALA A 357 -7.52 5.40 -1.68
CA ALA A 357 -8.84 4.96 -2.18
C ALA A 357 -9.11 5.34 -3.63
N ASP A 358 -9.79 4.48 -4.40
CA ASP A 358 -10.01 4.68 -5.84
C ASP A 358 -11.30 5.47 -6.13
N ALA A 359 -11.17 6.51 -6.93
CA ALA A 359 -12.24 7.39 -7.37
C ALA A 359 -12.95 6.94 -8.67
N ARG A 360 -12.85 5.64 -9.03
CA ARG A 360 -13.47 5.14 -10.26
C ARG A 360 -14.98 5.45 -10.26
N PRO A 361 -15.54 5.96 -11.37
CA PRO A 361 -16.98 6.16 -11.50
C PRO A 361 -17.77 4.87 -11.30
N GLU A 362 -18.99 5.00 -10.78
CA GLU A 362 -19.88 3.87 -10.45
C GLU A 362 -19.99 2.81 -11.55
N ARG A 363 -20.14 3.23 -12.80
CA ARG A 363 -20.35 2.36 -13.97
C ARG A 363 -19.06 2.09 -14.75
N GLY A 364 -17.91 2.35 -14.15
CA GLY A 364 -16.64 2.29 -14.85
C GLY A 364 -16.37 3.50 -15.74
N LEU A 365 -15.30 3.43 -16.52
CA LEU A 365 -14.98 4.47 -17.49
C LEU A 365 -15.99 4.42 -18.64
N ALA A 366 -16.15 5.54 -19.36
CA ALA A 366 -17.16 5.68 -20.40
C ALA A 366 -17.10 4.62 -21.50
N GLU A 367 -15.91 4.13 -21.81
CA GLU A 367 -15.68 3.08 -22.82
C GLU A 367 -16.16 1.70 -22.34
N GLU A 368 -16.29 1.50 -21.04
CA GLU A 368 -16.68 0.25 -20.40
C GLU A 368 -18.16 0.26 -19.99
N ALA A 369 -18.77 1.43 -19.86
CA ALA A 369 -20.11 1.60 -19.30
C ALA A 369 -21.17 0.75 -20.02
N LYS A 370 -21.07 0.60 -21.36
CA LYS A 370 -21.95 -0.27 -22.14
C LYS A 370 -21.78 -1.73 -21.75
N TYR A 371 -20.53 -2.22 -21.67
CA TYR A 371 -20.25 -3.59 -21.27
C TYR A 371 -20.74 -3.89 -19.86
N VAL A 372 -20.49 -2.98 -18.91
CA VAL A 372 -20.97 -3.10 -17.53
C VAL A 372 -22.49 -3.17 -17.48
N GLN A 373 -23.19 -2.31 -18.23
CA GLN A 373 -24.66 -2.29 -18.27
C GLN A 373 -25.24 -3.58 -18.89
N GLU A 374 -24.59 -4.16 -19.91
CA GLU A 374 -25.08 -5.34 -20.61
C GLU A 374 -24.72 -6.66 -19.88
N THR A 375 -23.70 -6.64 -19.02
CA THR A 375 -23.09 -7.85 -18.43
C THR A 375 -23.45 -8.06 -16.97
N PHE A 376 -23.66 -6.96 -16.22
CA PHE A 376 -23.81 -6.99 -14.76
C PHE A 376 -25.17 -6.44 -14.32
N ASP A 377 -25.74 -7.02 -13.26
CA ASP A 377 -26.94 -6.52 -12.60
C ASP A 377 -26.59 -5.57 -11.46
N ASN A 378 -26.67 -4.26 -11.71
CA ASN A 378 -26.41 -3.20 -10.76
C ASN A 378 -27.70 -2.59 -10.17
N SER A 379 -28.81 -3.37 -10.13
CA SER A 379 -30.04 -2.98 -9.43
C SER A 379 -29.79 -2.87 -7.92
N MET A 380 -30.57 -2.03 -7.24
CA MET A 380 -30.48 -1.83 -5.79
C MET A 380 -30.63 -3.12 -4.97
N GLN A 381 -31.34 -4.11 -5.51
CA GLN A 381 -31.54 -5.41 -4.88
C GLN A 381 -30.30 -6.31 -4.98
N ASN A 382 -29.52 -6.13 -6.04
CA ASN A 382 -28.40 -7.00 -6.38
C ASN A 382 -27.01 -6.36 -6.18
N ILE A 383 -26.94 -5.05 -6.06
CA ILE A 383 -25.67 -4.33 -5.87
C ILE A 383 -24.86 -4.88 -4.70
N GLY A 384 -23.59 -5.21 -4.96
CA GLY A 384 -22.71 -5.87 -4.01
C GLY A 384 -22.66 -7.41 -4.09
N ALA A 385 -23.53 -8.03 -4.88
CA ALA A 385 -23.53 -9.47 -5.12
C ALA A 385 -22.49 -9.88 -6.19
N ALA A 386 -22.29 -11.19 -6.35
CA ALA A 386 -21.29 -11.78 -7.25
C ALA A 386 -21.43 -11.40 -8.75
N ASN A 387 -22.61 -10.96 -9.19
CA ASN A 387 -22.84 -10.54 -10.57
C ASN A 387 -23.08 -9.03 -10.71
N SER A 388 -22.69 -8.22 -9.70
CA SER A 388 -22.70 -6.76 -9.79
C SER A 388 -21.31 -6.21 -10.10
N PHE A 389 -21.28 -5.02 -10.71
CA PHE A 389 -20.08 -4.27 -10.97
C PHE A 389 -20.32 -2.79 -10.64
N VAL A 390 -19.92 -2.38 -9.46
CA VAL A 390 -20.00 -0.98 -9.02
C VAL A 390 -18.73 -0.53 -8.33
N SER A 391 -18.53 0.78 -8.29
CA SER A 391 -17.55 1.49 -7.50
C SER A 391 -18.22 2.66 -6.81
N TYR A 392 -17.75 3.09 -5.65
CA TYR A 392 -18.37 4.13 -4.85
C TYR A 392 -18.04 5.57 -5.29
N GLY A 393 -17.12 5.73 -6.25
CA GLY A 393 -16.82 7.02 -6.87
C GLY A 393 -15.93 7.94 -6.06
N GLY A 394 -15.62 9.11 -6.66
CA GLY A 394 -14.61 10.01 -6.14
C GLY A 394 -14.98 10.76 -4.86
N ALA A 395 -16.27 11.00 -4.61
CA ALA A 395 -16.71 11.67 -3.39
C ALA A 395 -16.42 10.78 -2.15
N TRP A 396 -16.80 9.50 -2.19
CA TRP A 396 -16.46 8.56 -1.13
C TRP A 396 -14.96 8.29 -1.03
N ALA A 397 -14.23 8.22 -2.16
CA ALA A 397 -12.79 8.06 -2.14
C ALA A 397 -12.07 9.18 -1.38
N GLN A 398 -12.55 10.43 -1.50
CA GLN A 398 -12.03 11.55 -0.72
C GLN A 398 -12.38 11.45 0.78
N VAL A 399 -13.53 10.87 1.13
CA VAL A 399 -13.86 10.56 2.53
C VAL A 399 -12.93 9.49 3.08
N SER A 400 -12.67 8.43 2.31
CA SER A 400 -11.76 7.35 2.68
C SER A 400 -10.32 7.84 2.90
N ASN A 401 -9.89 8.85 2.17
CA ASN A 401 -8.55 9.43 2.31
C ASN A 401 -8.45 10.60 3.30
N THR A 402 -9.51 10.88 4.08
CA THR A 402 -9.48 11.94 5.11
C THR A 402 -8.24 11.79 6.00
N PRO A 403 -7.46 12.87 6.28
CA PRO A 403 -7.73 14.29 6.01
C PRO A 403 -7.17 14.79 4.66
N PHE A 404 -6.57 13.93 3.87
CA PHE A 404 -5.72 14.26 2.72
C PHE A 404 -6.51 14.64 1.45
N SER A 405 -5.79 15.28 0.53
CA SER A 405 -6.34 15.77 -0.73
C SER A 405 -6.40 14.67 -1.79
N LEU A 406 -7.55 14.57 -2.46
CA LEU A 406 -7.80 13.70 -3.60
C LEU A 406 -7.67 12.18 -3.28
N HIS A 407 -7.15 11.38 -4.22
CA HIS A 407 -7.33 9.93 -4.21
C HIS A 407 -6.33 9.21 -5.13
N LYS A 408 -6.41 7.89 -5.25
CA LYS A 408 -5.63 7.06 -6.18
C LYS A 408 -5.44 7.72 -7.54
N GLY A 409 -4.24 7.58 -8.10
CA GLY A 409 -3.85 8.20 -9.35
C GLY A 409 -3.42 9.66 -9.23
N MET A 410 -3.48 10.25 -8.02
CA MET A 410 -3.00 11.59 -7.72
C MET A 410 -1.69 11.54 -6.95
N VAL A 411 -0.85 12.55 -7.14
CA VAL A 411 0.44 12.69 -6.43
C VAL A 411 0.30 13.56 -5.17
N THR A 412 -0.93 13.94 -4.83
CA THR A 412 -1.30 14.55 -3.55
C THR A 412 -1.34 13.48 -2.46
N GLU A 413 -1.31 13.89 -1.20
CA GLU A 413 -1.26 12.98 -0.05
C GLU A 413 -2.37 11.92 -0.08
N GLY A 414 -3.60 12.26 -0.50
CA GLY A 414 -4.70 11.29 -0.59
C GLY A 414 -4.50 10.18 -1.64
N GLY A 415 -3.56 10.33 -2.57
CA GLY A 415 -3.21 9.26 -3.51
C GLY A 415 -2.02 8.39 -3.09
N ILE A 416 -1.15 8.91 -2.22
CA ILE A 416 0.16 8.31 -1.93
C ILE A 416 0.42 8.05 -0.45
N ARG A 417 -0.29 8.69 0.47
CA ARG A 417 -0.14 8.47 1.92
C ARG A 417 -1.20 7.49 2.40
N VAL A 418 -0.76 6.37 2.96
CA VAL A 418 -1.60 5.22 3.29
C VAL A 418 -1.41 4.78 4.74
N PRO A 419 -2.38 4.06 5.34
CA PRO A 419 -2.19 3.49 6.65
C PRO A 419 -1.12 2.38 6.58
N ALA A 420 -0.21 2.38 7.57
CA ALA A 420 0.79 1.34 7.72
C ALA A 420 0.91 0.92 9.19
N ILE A 421 0.92 -0.40 9.42
CA ILE A 421 1.07 -1.02 10.75
C ILE A 421 2.24 -1.99 10.67
N ILE A 422 3.16 -1.91 11.63
CA ILE A 422 4.28 -2.84 11.78
C ILE A 422 4.21 -3.44 13.19
N HIS A 423 4.04 -4.75 13.26
CA HIS A 423 4.11 -5.53 14.49
C HIS A 423 5.42 -6.34 14.48
N LEU A 424 6.36 -5.98 15.34
CA LEU A 424 7.65 -6.64 15.45
C LEU A 424 7.55 -7.97 16.20
N PRO A 425 8.43 -8.95 15.89
CA PRO A 425 8.56 -10.16 16.71
C PRO A 425 8.83 -9.78 18.18
N ASN A 426 8.35 -10.58 19.14
CA ASN A 426 8.50 -10.28 20.58
C ASN A 426 9.95 -10.08 21.02
N SER A 427 10.93 -10.70 20.34
CA SER A 427 12.36 -10.48 20.58
C SER A 427 12.82 -9.03 20.27
N GLN A 428 12.05 -8.30 19.47
CA GLN A 428 12.34 -6.94 19.00
C GLN A 428 11.19 -5.96 19.29
N ALA A 429 10.06 -6.45 19.83
CA ALA A 429 8.87 -5.65 20.09
C ALA A 429 9.09 -4.62 21.21
N HIS A 430 8.37 -3.51 21.12
CA HIS A 430 8.27 -2.52 22.18
C HIS A 430 7.29 -2.98 23.27
N GLU A 431 7.48 -2.48 24.51
CA GLU A 431 6.53 -2.74 25.60
C GLU A 431 5.17 -2.04 25.37
N LYS A 432 5.12 -1.04 24.50
CA LYS A 432 3.92 -0.25 24.20
C LYS A 432 3.83 0.03 22.71
N ALA A 433 2.59 0.08 22.22
CA ALA A 433 2.26 0.55 20.88
C ALA A 433 2.82 1.96 20.63
N GLN A 434 3.31 2.20 19.41
CA GLN A 434 3.90 3.47 19.01
C GLN A 434 3.12 4.11 17.86
N THR A 435 3.14 5.44 17.83
CA THR A 435 2.72 6.22 16.65
C THR A 435 3.94 6.96 16.13
N LEU A 436 4.35 6.64 14.93
CA LEU A 436 5.55 7.15 14.28
C LEU A 436 5.12 8.09 13.15
N THR A 437 5.67 9.31 13.15
CA THR A 437 5.23 10.42 12.33
C THR A 437 6.21 10.79 11.21
N GLU A 438 7.42 10.26 11.27
CA GLU A 438 8.44 10.56 10.28
C GLU A 438 8.16 9.88 8.93
N PHE A 439 8.68 10.50 7.88
CA PHE A 439 8.52 10.00 6.52
C PHE A 439 9.15 8.61 6.37
N ALA A 440 8.37 7.68 5.84
CA ALA A 440 8.82 6.38 5.37
C ALA A 440 8.12 6.02 4.05
N SER A 441 8.70 5.12 3.30
CA SER A 441 8.23 4.73 1.97
C SER A 441 8.13 3.21 1.84
N VAL A 442 7.30 2.76 0.93
CA VAL A 442 7.19 1.34 0.57
C VAL A 442 8.52 0.73 0.09
N MET A 443 9.44 1.55 -0.43
CA MET A 443 10.79 1.11 -0.81
C MET A 443 11.64 0.67 0.39
N ASP A 444 11.32 1.16 1.58
CA ASP A 444 12.05 0.88 2.81
C ASP A 444 11.76 -0.51 3.37
N LEU A 445 10.67 -1.15 2.93
CA LEU A 445 10.31 -2.49 3.39
C LEU A 445 11.31 -3.56 2.92
N LEU A 446 11.86 -3.44 1.70
CA LEU A 446 12.86 -4.39 1.23
C LEU A 446 14.12 -4.39 2.12
N PRO A 447 14.80 -3.25 2.35
CA PRO A 447 15.97 -3.24 3.25
C PRO A 447 15.61 -3.60 4.70
N THR A 448 14.41 -3.25 5.17
CA THR A 448 13.93 -3.64 6.51
C THR A 448 13.81 -5.16 6.65
N PHE A 449 13.25 -5.83 5.64
CA PHE A 449 13.12 -7.30 5.68
C PHE A 449 14.46 -8.02 5.55
N LEU A 450 15.38 -7.49 4.76
CA LEU A 450 16.74 -8.04 4.71
C LEU A 450 17.50 -7.84 6.03
N ASP A 451 17.32 -6.70 6.67
CA ASP A 451 17.92 -6.40 7.98
C ASP A 451 17.39 -7.36 9.05
N ILE A 452 16.07 -7.57 9.12
CA ILE A 452 15.41 -8.60 9.96
C ILE A 452 15.94 -10.01 9.65
N ALA A 453 16.17 -10.30 8.38
CA ALA A 453 16.71 -11.59 7.94
C ALA A 453 18.21 -11.75 8.21
N GLY A 454 18.90 -10.71 8.70
CA GLY A 454 20.36 -10.70 8.85
C GLY A 454 21.07 -10.87 7.50
N ALA A 455 20.51 -10.33 6.42
CA ALA A 455 21.02 -10.43 5.06
C ALA A 455 21.50 -9.06 4.56
N GLU A 456 22.53 -9.07 3.74
CA GLU A 456 23.06 -7.85 3.14
C GLU A 456 22.22 -7.42 1.91
N LEU A 457 22.17 -6.11 1.69
CA LEU A 457 21.60 -5.55 0.45
C LEU A 457 22.44 -6.02 -0.76
N PRO A 458 21.79 -6.32 -1.91
CA PRO A 458 22.52 -6.58 -3.13
C PRO A 458 23.28 -5.32 -3.55
N GLY A 459 24.52 -5.48 -4.02
CA GLY A 459 25.29 -4.37 -4.59
C GLY A 459 24.75 -3.96 -5.97
N THR A 460 25.66 -3.74 -6.92
CA THR A 460 25.31 -3.39 -8.32
C THR A 460 25.22 -4.62 -9.23
N GLU A 461 25.33 -5.82 -8.68
CA GLU A 461 25.25 -7.09 -9.38
C GLU A 461 24.47 -8.12 -8.56
N TYR A 462 23.59 -8.89 -9.22
CA TYR A 462 22.84 -9.96 -8.62
C TYR A 462 22.72 -11.15 -9.60
N LYS A 463 23.19 -12.34 -9.17
CA LYS A 463 23.18 -13.58 -9.98
C LYS A 463 23.76 -13.38 -11.40
N GLY A 464 24.91 -12.69 -11.49
CA GLY A 464 25.65 -12.47 -12.74
C GLY A 464 25.07 -11.40 -13.67
N ARG A 465 24.07 -10.63 -13.22
CA ARG A 465 23.53 -9.52 -14.00
C ARG A 465 23.69 -8.19 -13.24
N LYS A 466 23.93 -7.12 -13.96
CA LYS A 466 23.94 -5.77 -13.39
C LYS A 466 22.54 -5.38 -12.97
N ILE A 467 22.40 -4.82 -11.77
CA ILE A 467 21.15 -4.32 -11.22
C ILE A 467 21.29 -2.87 -10.76
N LEU A 468 20.15 -2.20 -10.67
CA LEU A 468 20.03 -0.88 -10.07
C LEU A 468 20.06 -1.00 -8.54
N PRO A 469 20.60 -0.01 -7.83
CA PRO A 469 20.71 -0.06 -6.38
C PRO A 469 19.32 0.02 -5.72
N VAL A 470 19.21 -0.59 -4.55
CA VAL A 470 18.13 -0.33 -3.60
C VAL A 470 18.28 1.10 -3.09
N VAL A 471 17.20 1.87 -3.12
CA VAL A 471 17.15 3.28 -2.68
C VAL A 471 16.54 3.40 -1.29
N GLY A 472 15.61 2.51 -0.94
CA GLY A 472 15.00 2.43 0.38
C GLY A 472 16.03 2.19 1.49
N LYS A 473 15.63 2.49 2.73
CA LYS A 473 16.42 2.33 3.95
C LYS A 473 15.66 1.49 4.96
N SER A 474 16.39 0.74 5.79
CA SER A 474 15.76 -0.01 6.88
C SER A 474 15.05 0.94 7.86
N ILE A 475 13.79 0.61 8.19
CA ILE A 475 12.99 1.32 9.19
C ILE A 475 13.36 0.87 10.62
N LEU A 476 14.05 -0.28 10.77
CA LEU A 476 14.33 -0.86 12.09
C LEU A 476 15.04 0.08 13.06
N PRO A 477 16.11 0.81 12.68
CA PRO A 477 16.76 1.75 13.59
C PRO A 477 15.79 2.83 14.12
N TYR A 478 14.84 3.28 13.28
CA TYR A 478 13.81 4.23 13.69
C TYR A 478 12.77 3.56 14.61
N LEU A 479 12.33 2.35 14.28
CA LEU A 479 11.43 1.56 15.14
C LEU A 479 12.04 1.28 16.52
N HIS A 480 13.33 1.08 16.60
CA HIS A 480 14.04 0.82 17.87
C HIS A 480 14.41 2.10 18.64
N GLY A 481 14.13 3.29 18.09
CA GLY A 481 14.48 4.58 18.68
C GLY A 481 15.99 4.86 18.67
N GLU A 482 16.73 4.20 17.78
CA GLU A 482 18.17 4.40 17.57
C GLU A 482 18.43 5.59 16.63
N GLN A 483 17.43 5.97 15.84
CA GLN A 483 17.43 7.11 14.94
C GLN A 483 16.11 7.86 15.05
N ASP A 484 16.16 9.18 14.89
CA ASP A 484 14.98 10.04 14.97
C ASP A 484 14.18 10.06 13.66
N PHE A 485 14.75 9.58 12.56
CA PHE A 485 14.12 9.59 11.21
C PHE A 485 14.70 8.48 10.33
N VAL A 486 13.90 8.00 9.38
CA VAL A 486 14.35 7.08 8.30
C VAL A 486 15.05 7.87 7.20
N HIS A 487 14.45 9.00 6.81
CA HIS A 487 14.93 9.88 5.75
C HIS A 487 15.05 11.33 6.24
N LYS A 488 16.17 11.95 5.97
CA LYS A 488 16.42 13.36 6.23
C LYS A 488 17.16 13.98 5.07
N ASP A 489 16.71 15.17 4.65
CA ASP A 489 17.32 15.92 3.55
C ASP A 489 17.35 15.14 2.22
N GLU A 490 16.37 14.24 2.02
CA GLU A 490 16.23 13.40 0.83
C GLU A 490 14.99 13.75 0.03
N VAL A 491 15.09 13.52 -1.27
CA VAL A 491 14.03 13.82 -2.24
C VAL A 491 13.24 12.55 -2.54
N TYR A 492 11.92 12.64 -2.46
CA TYR A 492 10.98 11.62 -2.93
C TYR A 492 10.11 12.17 -4.04
N GLY A 493 10.16 11.53 -5.20
CA GLY A 493 9.41 11.96 -6.37
C GLY A 493 8.30 10.98 -6.75
N PHE A 494 7.21 11.53 -7.26
CA PHE A 494 6.02 10.78 -7.70
C PHE A 494 5.61 11.26 -9.09
N SER A 495 5.40 10.32 -10.02
CA SER A 495 4.88 10.66 -11.34
C SER A 495 3.97 9.56 -11.87
N VAL A 496 2.77 9.94 -12.30
CA VAL A 496 1.82 9.04 -12.95
C VAL A 496 0.83 9.84 -13.81
N HIS A 497 0.47 9.36 -14.98
CA HIS A 497 -0.60 9.93 -15.81
C HIS A 497 -0.48 11.45 -16.06
N GLY A 498 0.73 11.95 -16.27
CA GLY A 498 0.99 13.38 -16.48
C GLY A 498 1.01 14.23 -15.21
N ARG A 499 0.79 13.62 -14.03
CA ARG A 499 0.86 14.27 -12.71
C ARG A 499 2.26 14.15 -12.16
N GLN A 500 2.71 15.18 -11.46
CA GLN A 500 4.08 15.30 -10.95
C GLN A 500 4.05 15.76 -9.50
N GLY A 501 4.80 15.12 -8.63
CA GLY A 501 4.94 15.49 -7.23
C GLY A 501 6.33 15.19 -6.71
N LEU A 502 6.77 16.00 -5.74
CA LEU A 502 8.04 15.80 -5.06
C LEU A 502 7.93 16.25 -3.62
N GLN A 503 8.46 15.44 -2.71
CA GLN A 503 8.61 15.80 -1.31
C GLN A 503 10.08 15.94 -0.94
N TYR A 504 10.37 16.96 -0.14
CA TYR A 504 11.68 17.21 0.45
C TYR A 504 11.47 17.81 1.85
N ASN A 505 11.72 17.02 2.87
CA ASN A 505 11.35 17.32 4.26
C ASN A 505 9.85 17.68 4.34
N GLN A 506 9.48 18.80 4.97
CA GLN A 506 8.08 19.26 5.06
C GLN A 506 7.52 19.88 3.77
N TRP A 507 8.35 20.10 2.75
CA TRP A 507 7.91 20.76 1.52
C TRP A 507 7.42 19.77 0.49
N LYS A 508 6.21 20.02 -0.02
CA LYS A 508 5.57 19.25 -1.10
C LYS A 508 5.37 20.12 -2.32
N LEU A 509 5.92 19.68 -3.45
CA LEU A 509 5.73 20.28 -4.78
C LEU A 509 4.73 19.40 -5.56
N VAL A 510 3.70 20.01 -6.14
CA VAL A 510 2.67 19.30 -6.89
C VAL A 510 2.38 20.01 -8.22
N ARG A 511 2.20 19.24 -9.29
CA ARG A 511 1.71 19.73 -10.58
C ARG A 511 0.65 18.79 -11.12
N LEU A 512 -0.59 19.24 -11.13
CA LEU A 512 -1.73 18.50 -11.64
C LEU A 512 -2.23 19.15 -12.93
N PRO A 513 -2.46 18.38 -14.00
CA PRO A 513 -3.18 18.85 -15.17
C PRO A 513 -4.68 19.09 -14.85
N ALA A 514 -5.36 19.81 -15.71
CA ALA A 514 -6.81 19.93 -15.62
C ALA A 514 -7.48 18.54 -15.62
N PRO A 515 -8.59 18.35 -14.90
CA PRO A 515 -9.39 19.34 -14.18
C PRO A 515 -8.97 19.54 -12.71
N PHE A 516 -8.07 18.74 -12.18
CA PHE A 516 -7.66 18.76 -10.77
C PHE A 516 -6.67 19.87 -10.44
N GLY A 517 -6.05 20.48 -11.45
CA GLY A 517 -5.12 21.60 -11.32
C GLY A 517 -5.02 22.39 -12.60
N ARG A 518 -4.20 23.46 -12.56
CA ARG A 518 -3.98 24.38 -13.69
C ARG A 518 -2.73 24.04 -14.53
N GLY A 519 -2.12 22.87 -14.31
CA GLY A 519 -0.85 22.49 -14.95
C GLY A 519 0.34 23.35 -14.52
N LYS A 520 0.21 24.12 -13.44
CA LYS A 520 1.28 24.91 -12.82
C LYS A 520 1.77 24.21 -11.56
N TRP A 521 3.01 24.48 -11.19
CA TRP A 521 3.56 24.04 -9.92
C TRP A 521 2.89 24.75 -8.75
N GLN A 522 2.52 23.98 -7.72
CA GLN A 522 1.98 24.38 -6.43
C GLN A 522 2.96 23.93 -5.35
N LEU A 523 3.06 24.68 -4.26
CA LEU A 523 3.96 24.41 -3.15
C LEU A 523 3.17 24.38 -1.83
N PHE A 524 3.38 23.35 -1.03
CA PHE A 524 2.71 23.15 0.26
C PHE A 524 3.76 22.91 1.36
N ASN A 525 3.45 23.36 2.58
CA ASN A 525 4.16 23.00 3.80
C ASN A 525 3.33 21.97 4.56
N LEU A 526 3.70 20.69 4.52
CA LEU A 526 2.89 19.60 5.07
C LEU A 526 2.83 19.60 6.61
N ASP A 527 3.77 20.24 7.31
CA ASP A 527 3.70 20.39 8.78
C ASP A 527 2.55 21.31 9.19
N GLU A 528 2.21 22.30 8.35
CA GLU A 528 1.14 23.27 8.60
C GLU A 528 -0.15 22.90 7.86
N ASP A 529 -0.02 22.27 6.70
CA ASP A 529 -1.10 22.00 5.74
C ASP A 529 -0.98 20.60 5.14
N SER A 530 -1.18 19.57 5.94
CA SER A 530 -1.17 18.18 5.46
C SER A 530 -2.31 17.86 4.47
N GLY A 531 -3.34 18.72 4.42
CA GLY A 531 -4.47 18.64 3.49
C GLY A 531 -4.20 19.25 2.12
N GLU A 532 -3.02 19.88 1.89
CA GLU A 532 -2.64 20.54 0.62
C GLU A 532 -3.70 21.55 0.14
N THR A 533 -4.18 22.41 1.07
CA THR A 533 -5.29 23.33 0.86
C THR A 533 -4.83 24.75 0.50
N HIS A 534 -3.62 25.12 0.90
CA HIS A 534 -3.05 26.45 0.75
C HIS A 534 -1.75 26.44 -0.07
N ASP A 535 -1.84 26.83 -1.33
CA ASP A 535 -0.68 26.94 -2.23
C ASP A 535 0.14 28.18 -1.88
N VAL A 536 1.29 27.98 -1.25
CA VAL A 536 2.23 29.01 -0.82
C VAL A 536 3.32 29.34 -1.86
N ALA A 537 3.16 28.90 -3.11
CA ALA A 537 4.15 29.08 -4.19
C ALA A 537 4.48 30.56 -4.44
N LEU A 538 3.48 31.44 -4.42
CA LEU A 538 3.67 32.89 -4.65
C LEU A 538 4.37 33.58 -3.46
N GLU A 539 4.15 33.06 -2.26
CA GLU A 539 4.74 33.59 -1.02
C GLU A 539 6.20 33.13 -0.85
N ASN A 540 6.55 31.98 -1.44
CA ASN A 540 7.85 31.32 -1.31
C ASN A 540 8.54 31.07 -2.67
N PRO A 541 8.78 32.10 -3.51
CA PRO A 541 9.29 31.91 -4.87
C PRO A 541 10.68 31.27 -4.94
N LYS A 542 11.54 31.52 -3.94
CA LYS A 542 12.88 30.91 -3.88
C LYS A 542 12.78 29.41 -3.55
N LYS A 543 11.90 29.03 -2.61
CA LYS A 543 11.66 27.63 -2.26
C LYS A 543 11.01 26.89 -3.44
N LEU A 544 10.05 27.50 -4.12
CA LEU A 544 9.45 26.94 -5.33
C LEU A 544 10.54 26.64 -6.39
N GLN A 545 11.42 27.58 -6.66
CA GLN A 545 12.51 27.39 -7.63
C GLN A 545 13.46 26.25 -7.21
N GLU A 546 13.81 26.18 -5.92
CA GLU A 546 14.62 25.09 -5.36
C GLU A 546 13.93 23.74 -5.58
N MET A 547 12.65 23.62 -5.23
CA MET A 547 11.88 22.38 -5.34
C MET A 547 11.71 21.95 -6.80
N VAL A 548 11.49 22.87 -7.72
CA VAL A 548 11.44 22.58 -9.18
C VAL A 548 12.79 22.06 -9.68
N SER A 549 13.90 22.65 -9.27
CA SER A 549 15.25 22.17 -9.63
C SER A 549 15.51 20.74 -9.09
N ARG A 550 15.04 20.44 -7.88
CA ARG A 550 15.11 19.09 -7.30
C ARG A 550 14.27 18.10 -8.09
N TRP A 551 13.07 18.51 -8.52
CA TRP A 551 12.22 17.71 -9.41
C TRP A 551 12.90 17.39 -10.74
N ASP A 552 13.48 18.38 -11.39
CA ASP A 552 14.16 18.17 -12.69
C ASP A 552 15.33 17.18 -12.55
N THR A 553 16.08 17.29 -11.45
CA THR A 553 17.16 16.35 -11.12
C THR A 553 16.63 14.94 -10.87
N PHE A 554 15.56 14.81 -10.08
CA PHE A 554 14.90 13.52 -9.81
C PHE A 554 14.38 12.88 -11.09
N ALA A 555 13.63 13.64 -11.90
CA ALA A 555 13.03 13.14 -13.14
C ALA A 555 14.10 12.65 -14.14
N ALA A 556 15.20 13.39 -14.26
CA ALA A 556 16.33 13.00 -15.10
C ALA A 556 17.02 11.73 -14.59
N SER A 557 17.27 11.62 -13.28
CA SER A 557 17.98 10.48 -12.68
C SER A 557 17.17 9.18 -12.66
N THR A 558 15.85 9.28 -12.57
CA THR A 558 14.94 8.12 -12.53
C THR A 558 14.31 7.78 -13.88
N GLY A 559 14.56 8.58 -14.93
CA GLY A 559 14.02 8.33 -16.26
C GLY A 559 12.51 8.59 -16.38
N VAL A 560 11.96 9.54 -15.62
CA VAL A 560 10.56 9.93 -15.70
C VAL A 560 10.24 10.49 -17.09
N ILE A 561 9.26 9.92 -17.76
CA ILE A 561 8.69 10.42 -19.01
C ILE A 561 7.25 10.87 -18.71
N ILE A 562 7.01 12.18 -18.79
CA ILE A 562 5.68 12.72 -18.55
C ILE A 562 4.73 12.23 -19.63
N SER A 563 3.63 11.58 -19.23
CA SER A 563 2.59 11.10 -20.14
C SER A 563 1.98 12.27 -20.92
N ASP A 564 1.85 12.11 -22.22
CA ASP A 564 1.12 13.02 -23.11
C ASP A 564 -0.40 12.83 -23.05
N LYS A 565 -0.86 11.77 -22.33
CA LYS A 565 -2.28 11.47 -22.11
C LYS A 565 -2.64 11.76 -20.66
N ASN A 566 -3.68 12.59 -20.47
CA ASN A 566 -4.32 12.77 -19.16
C ASN A 566 -5.34 11.65 -18.95
N VAL A 567 -4.91 10.59 -18.29
CA VAL A 567 -5.71 9.39 -18.05
C VAL A 567 -6.51 9.52 -16.77
N ARG A 568 -7.69 8.92 -16.69
CA ARG A 568 -8.59 8.86 -15.52
C ARG A 568 -9.17 10.21 -15.08
N THR A 569 -9.58 11.04 -16.04
CA THR A 569 -10.34 12.24 -15.72
C THR A 569 -11.84 11.92 -15.82
N PRO A 570 -12.63 12.10 -14.74
CA PRO A 570 -14.08 11.96 -14.80
C PRO A 570 -14.70 12.91 -15.83
N LYS A 571 -15.63 12.41 -16.65
CA LYS A 571 -16.31 13.25 -17.65
C LYS A 571 -17.09 14.39 -17.02
N GLU A 572 -17.64 14.16 -15.83
CA GLU A 572 -18.39 15.12 -15.03
C GLU A 572 -17.53 16.35 -14.72
N CYS A 573 -16.29 16.12 -14.33
CA CYS A 573 -15.29 17.16 -14.04
C CYS A 573 -14.94 18.02 -15.28
N LEU A 574 -15.02 17.45 -16.48
CA LEU A 574 -14.77 18.16 -17.74
C LEU A 574 -15.98 19.05 -18.16
N ILE A 575 -17.19 18.68 -17.73
CA ILE A 575 -18.41 19.43 -18.07
C ILE A 575 -18.49 20.71 -17.25
N GLU A 576 -18.19 20.67 -15.94
CA GLU A 576 -18.16 21.87 -15.09
C GLU A 576 -17.11 22.88 -15.54
N GLN A 577 -15.92 22.44 -15.96
CA GLN A 577 -14.90 23.35 -16.47
C GLN A 577 -15.30 24.05 -17.77
N LYS A 578 -16.05 23.40 -18.64
CA LYS A 578 -16.60 24.06 -19.84
C LYS A 578 -17.62 25.14 -19.47
N GLY A 579 -18.41 24.93 -18.42
CA GLY A 579 -19.33 25.94 -17.86
C GLY A 579 -18.62 27.13 -17.24
N ILE A 580 -17.56 26.88 -16.45
CA ILE A 580 -16.75 27.94 -15.81
C ILE A 580 -15.98 28.76 -16.85
N LEU A 581 -15.38 28.11 -17.86
CA LEU A 581 -14.66 28.80 -18.94
C LEU A 581 -15.61 29.59 -19.86
N ALA A 582 -16.83 29.10 -20.08
CA ALA A 582 -17.85 29.84 -20.83
C ALA A 582 -18.33 31.12 -20.11
N ASN A 583 -18.41 31.08 -18.79
CA ASN A 583 -18.78 32.24 -17.98
C ASN A 583 -17.65 33.28 -17.80
N GLN A 584 -16.38 32.87 -17.91
CA GLN A 584 -15.23 33.80 -17.84
C GLN A 584 -14.97 34.58 -19.16
N HIS A 585 -15.61 34.21 -20.25
CA HIS A 585 -15.58 34.96 -21.51
C HIS A 585 -16.72 35.98 -21.66
N HIS A 586 -17.59 36.12 -20.63
CA HIS A 586 -18.68 37.09 -20.57
C HIS A 586 -18.51 38.17 -19.49
N GLU A 587 -17.36 38.23 -18.80
CA GLU A 587 -16.90 39.36 -18.01
C GLU A 587 -15.58 39.90 -18.63
#